data_ca6cdcd5f492365601b1ba333bcd7057
#
_entry.id   ca6cdcd5f492365601b1ba333bcd7057
#
_cell.length_a   1.000
_cell.length_b   1.000
_cell.length_c   1.000
_cell.angle_alpha   90.00
_cell.angle_beta   90.00
_cell.angle_gamma   90.00
#
_symmetry.space_group_name_H-M   'P 1'
#
loop_
_entity.id
_entity.type
_entity.pdbx_description
1 polymer ?
#
loop_
_entity_poly.entity_id
_entity_poly.type
_entity_poly.pdbx_seq_one_letter_code
_entity_poly.pdbx_strand_id
1 'polypeptide(L)'
;MRTIRNGLILALGITMTALGATACGGDATPAASNPNEPVELTLATFTEFGYEALVTEYQNLHPNIKITHRKTGQGGPYHQELITKLAAGSGLADVTAVEEGHLSDVLDKSSKFNDLTKIGPADVSPDRWLNWKYDAAKDKDGKVIGYGTDIGPLAMCYRKDLFAAAGLATDPAAVKPLFATWDSYFAAGADYVGKSGGKAWFDSAAQNFNAMVNQLPTGYLGTDDKLTLDSNQGVKDAWAKVTDAVAKGESAKLTAFSNEWNSGFKQGAFATKVCPAWMLGVIKEQAGPDNAGKWAVTAAFPGGGGNWGGSYLTVPTQSKHPKEAAELAAWLTAPEQQIKAFQAKGTFPSQVKALEDPALLGQTDAYFGNAKVGELFAEQAKKVAKPQYKGPGDGQIQENASSPALQAVEQGKSAADAWQQLVDAAKKITR
;
A
#
# COMPACT_ATOMS: atom_id res chain seq x y z
N MET A 1 57.25 -2.28 -46.17
CA MET A 1 58.37 -3.18 -45.70
C MET A 1 57.67 -4.20 -44.83
N ARG A 2 57.44 -5.40 -45.35
CA ARG A 2 58.21 -6.67 -45.13
C ARG A 2 58.18 -7.03 -43.64
N THR A 3 57.63 -8.15 -43.15
CA THR A 3 57.78 -9.53 -43.67
C THR A 3 56.79 -10.48 -43.00
N ILE A 4 56.31 -11.36 -43.78
CA ILE A 4 55.62 -12.65 -43.60
C ILE A 4 56.51 -13.66 -42.86
N ARG A 5 55.89 -14.60 -42.06
CA ARG A 5 56.30 -16.06 -42.06
C ARG A 5 55.31 -16.81 -41.12
N ASN A 6 54.44 -17.65 -41.66
CA ASN A 6 54.48 -19.11 -41.84
C ASN A 6 54.86 -19.82 -40.53
N GLY A 7 54.16 -20.73 -39.94
CA GLY A 7 53.18 -21.74 -40.36
C GLY A 7 53.50 -22.97 -39.50
N LEU A 8 52.51 -23.71 -39.06
CA LEU A 8 52.55 -25.18 -39.06
C LEU A 8 51.22 -25.79 -38.70
N ILE A 9 50.72 -26.57 -39.62
CA ILE A 9 49.54 -27.42 -39.50
C ILE A 9 49.95 -28.72 -38.85
N LEU A 10 49.25 -29.23 -37.84
CA LEU A 10 49.25 -30.64 -37.48
C LEU A 10 47.82 -31.11 -37.32
N ALA A 11 47.38 -31.93 -38.25
CA ALA A 11 46.18 -32.70 -38.25
C ALA A 11 46.43 -34.05 -37.56
N LEU A 12 45.53 -34.44 -36.66
CA LEU A 12 45.32 -35.86 -36.27
C LEU A 12 43.85 -36.00 -35.86
N GLY A 13 43.05 -36.65 -36.61
CA GLY A 13 42.73 -38.07 -36.46
C GLY A 13 41.33 -38.17 -35.82
N ILE A 14 40.33 -38.32 -36.71
CA ILE A 14 38.90 -38.60 -36.42
C ILE A 14 38.76 -40.04 -35.92
N THR A 15 38.04 -40.24 -34.80
CA THR A 15 37.32 -41.50 -34.56
C THR A 15 35.88 -41.14 -34.15
N MET A 16 34.95 -41.31 -35.09
CA MET A 16 33.53 -41.37 -34.86
C MET A 16 33.17 -42.68 -34.16
N THR A 17 32.54 -42.59 -33.00
CA THR A 17 31.69 -43.66 -32.47
C THR A 17 30.30 -43.13 -32.32
N ALA A 18 29.39 -43.52 -33.22
CA ALA A 18 27.98 -43.35 -33.15
C ALA A 18 27.39 -44.26 -32.06
N LEU A 19 26.76 -43.72 -31.07
CA LEU A 19 25.86 -44.46 -30.18
C LEU A 19 24.51 -43.75 -30.12
N GLY A 20 23.47 -44.57 -30.27
CA GLY A 20 22.11 -44.21 -30.59
C GLY A 20 21.40 -43.30 -29.59
N ALA A 21 20.63 -42.43 -30.16
CA ALA A 21 19.60 -41.65 -29.46
C ALA A 21 18.40 -42.54 -29.16
N THR A 22 18.20 -42.89 -27.89
CA THR A 22 16.87 -43.26 -27.38
C THR A 22 16.26 -42.02 -26.73
N ALA A 23 15.31 -41.41 -27.42
CA ALA A 23 14.44 -40.39 -26.88
C ALA A 23 13.46 -41.07 -25.89
N CYS A 24 13.70 -40.86 -24.60
CA CYS A 24 12.63 -40.98 -23.58
C CYS A 24 12.29 -39.56 -23.13
N GLY A 25 11.09 -39.11 -23.55
CA GLY A 25 10.42 -37.98 -22.91
C GLY A 25 10.15 -38.33 -21.47
N GLY A 26 10.91 -37.76 -20.55
CA GLY A 26 10.66 -37.77 -19.14
C GLY A 26 10.31 -36.36 -18.75
N ASP A 27 9.08 -36.15 -18.24
CA ASP A 27 8.72 -34.96 -17.49
C ASP A 27 9.81 -34.72 -16.44
N ALA A 28 10.53 -33.62 -16.58
CA ALA A 28 11.48 -33.21 -15.57
C ALA A 28 10.71 -32.78 -14.33
N THR A 29 10.55 -33.71 -13.39
CA THR A 29 10.16 -33.37 -12.01
C THR A 29 11.19 -32.35 -11.51
N PRO A 30 10.76 -31.19 -11.01
CA PRO A 30 11.71 -30.21 -10.45
C PRO A 30 12.49 -30.91 -9.33
N ALA A 31 13.83 -30.88 -9.43
CA ALA A 31 14.69 -31.44 -8.40
C ALA A 31 14.33 -30.81 -7.06
N ALA A 32 14.19 -31.64 -6.02
CA ALA A 32 14.00 -31.16 -4.66
C ALA A 32 15.20 -30.27 -4.31
N SER A 33 14.96 -29.02 -3.91
CA SER A 33 16.01 -28.10 -3.49
C SER A 33 16.78 -28.76 -2.33
N ASN A 34 18.11 -28.73 -2.43
CA ASN A 34 18.96 -29.17 -1.34
C ASN A 34 18.84 -28.15 -0.18
N PRO A 35 18.31 -28.50 1.01
CA PRO A 35 18.06 -27.55 2.08
C PRO A 35 19.32 -26.87 2.64
N ASN A 36 20.52 -27.31 2.23
CA ASN A 36 21.80 -26.72 2.63
C ASN A 36 22.47 -25.89 1.52
N GLU A 37 21.84 -25.76 0.35
CA GLU A 37 22.41 -24.92 -0.71
C GLU A 37 22.22 -23.43 -0.36
N PRO A 38 23.29 -22.61 -0.46
CA PRO A 38 23.17 -21.17 -0.22
C PRO A 38 22.22 -20.51 -1.23
N VAL A 39 21.24 -19.77 -0.72
CA VAL A 39 20.26 -19.05 -1.52
C VAL A 39 20.36 -17.56 -1.20
N GLU A 40 20.48 -16.73 -2.22
CA GLU A 40 20.39 -15.28 -2.09
C GLU A 40 19.02 -14.81 -2.63
N LEU A 41 18.21 -14.22 -1.75
CA LEU A 41 16.92 -13.62 -2.09
C LEU A 41 16.98 -12.10 -2.02
N THR A 42 16.26 -11.47 -2.90
CA THR A 42 15.98 -10.03 -2.86
C THR A 42 14.53 -9.78 -2.49
N LEU A 43 14.31 -8.88 -1.53
CA LEU A 43 12.98 -8.39 -1.13
C LEU A 43 12.89 -6.90 -1.47
N ALA A 44 11.89 -6.48 -2.24
CA ALA A 44 11.64 -5.08 -2.55
C ALA A 44 10.31 -4.61 -1.92
N THR A 45 10.39 -3.54 -1.14
CA THR A 45 9.24 -2.88 -0.53
C THR A 45 9.30 -1.37 -0.76
N PHE A 46 8.21 -0.68 -0.48
CA PHE A 46 8.11 0.78 -0.44
C PHE A 46 7.70 1.23 0.97
N THR A 47 7.96 2.49 1.31
CA THR A 47 7.65 3.02 2.64
C THR A 47 8.10 2.10 3.80
N GLU A 48 7.30 1.96 4.85
CA GLU A 48 7.63 1.18 6.05
C GLU A 48 6.70 -0.01 6.22
N PHE A 49 7.24 -1.22 6.08
CA PHE A 49 6.50 -2.49 6.28
C PHE A 49 6.71 -3.08 7.68
N GLY A 50 7.74 -2.64 8.40
CA GLY A 50 8.11 -3.23 9.70
C GLY A 50 8.85 -4.56 9.59
N TYR A 51 9.54 -4.80 8.47
CA TYR A 51 10.16 -6.10 8.16
C TYR A 51 11.63 -6.21 8.57
N GLU A 52 12.27 -5.16 9.03
CA GLU A 52 13.72 -5.16 9.35
C GLU A 52 14.12 -6.26 10.34
N ALA A 53 13.40 -6.33 11.47
CA ALA A 53 13.63 -7.37 12.47
C ALA A 53 13.19 -8.76 11.97
N LEU A 54 12.10 -8.83 11.22
CA LEU A 54 11.57 -10.07 10.68
C LEU A 54 12.51 -10.70 9.64
N VAL A 55 13.12 -9.91 8.78
CA VAL A 55 14.14 -10.39 7.83
C VAL A 55 15.32 -11.01 8.60
N THR A 56 15.77 -10.37 9.68
CA THR A 56 16.84 -10.93 10.53
C THR A 56 16.40 -12.23 11.19
N GLU A 57 15.16 -12.27 11.72
CA GLU A 57 14.59 -13.48 12.35
C GLU A 57 14.50 -14.63 11.33
N TYR A 58 14.02 -14.37 10.11
CA TYR A 58 13.94 -15.38 9.07
C TYR A 58 15.31 -15.96 8.69
N GLN A 59 16.32 -15.11 8.53
CA GLN A 59 17.70 -15.56 8.24
C GLN A 59 18.29 -16.41 9.36
N ASN A 60 17.95 -16.11 10.63
CA ASN A 60 18.38 -16.94 11.76
C ASN A 60 17.71 -18.32 11.77
N LEU A 61 16.45 -18.41 11.32
CA LEU A 61 15.72 -19.67 11.15
C LEU A 61 16.21 -20.47 9.92
N HIS A 62 16.72 -19.77 8.89
CA HIS A 62 17.16 -20.32 7.62
C HIS A 62 18.59 -19.87 7.30
N PRO A 63 19.63 -20.41 7.97
CA PRO A 63 21.00 -19.89 7.87
C PRO A 63 21.64 -20.04 6.47
N ASN A 64 21.07 -20.87 5.61
CA ASN A 64 21.43 -20.98 4.19
C ASN A 64 20.82 -19.88 3.31
N ILE A 65 19.87 -19.08 3.82
CA ILE A 65 19.19 -18.02 3.06
C ILE A 65 19.73 -16.66 3.49
N LYS A 66 20.21 -15.89 2.51
CA LYS A 66 20.60 -14.50 2.69
C LYS A 66 19.61 -13.59 1.96
N ILE A 67 19.07 -12.59 2.67
CA ILE A 67 18.08 -11.67 2.13
C ILE A 67 18.67 -10.27 2.01
N THR A 68 18.59 -9.70 0.81
CA THR A 68 18.85 -8.28 0.55
C THR A 68 17.52 -7.55 0.47
N HIS A 69 17.18 -6.78 1.51
CA HIS A 69 15.97 -5.97 1.55
C HIS A 69 16.23 -4.58 0.94
N ARG A 70 15.54 -4.25 -0.14
CA ARG A 70 15.55 -2.94 -0.81
C ARG A 70 14.26 -2.20 -0.49
N LYS A 71 14.39 -1.04 0.14
CA LYS A 71 13.26 -0.20 0.53
C LYS A 71 13.30 1.13 -0.24
N THR A 72 12.23 1.45 -0.96
CA THR A 72 12.03 2.74 -1.62
C THR A 72 11.13 3.62 -0.76
N GLY A 73 11.51 4.90 -0.55
CA GLY A 73 10.81 5.77 0.40
C GLY A 73 9.39 6.17 0.01
N GLN A 74 9.03 6.10 -1.28
CA GLN A 74 7.72 6.54 -1.80
C GLN A 74 7.08 5.45 -2.66
N GLY A 75 5.75 5.27 -2.50
CA GLY A 75 4.97 4.27 -3.22
C GLY A 75 4.87 4.52 -4.73
N GLY A 76 4.53 5.75 -5.15
CA GLY A 76 4.35 6.09 -6.57
C GLY A 76 5.60 5.81 -7.43
N PRO A 77 6.77 6.39 -7.14
CA PRO A 77 8.01 6.08 -7.86
C PRO A 77 8.38 4.61 -7.86
N TYR A 78 8.12 3.91 -6.75
CA TYR A 78 8.34 2.46 -6.65
C TYR A 78 7.48 1.69 -7.65
N HIS A 79 6.17 1.96 -7.72
CA HIS A 79 5.27 1.25 -8.61
C HIS A 79 5.52 1.59 -10.08
N GLN A 80 5.92 2.81 -10.39
CA GLN A 80 6.34 3.19 -11.74
C GLN A 80 7.59 2.41 -12.18
N GLU A 81 8.57 2.24 -11.29
CA GLU A 81 9.74 1.40 -11.52
C GLU A 81 9.34 -0.07 -11.69
N LEU A 82 8.44 -0.58 -10.84
CA LEU A 82 7.91 -1.94 -10.91
C LEU A 82 7.29 -2.22 -12.29
N ILE A 83 6.38 -1.38 -12.77
CA ILE A 83 5.74 -1.53 -14.09
C ILE A 83 6.78 -1.47 -15.21
N THR A 84 7.77 -0.60 -15.12
CA THR A 84 8.87 -0.51 -16.09
C THR A 84 9.68 -1.81 -16.16
N LYS A 85 10.04 -2.38 -15.00
CA LYS A 85 10.78 -3.65 -14.90
C LYS A 85 9.95 -4.86 -15.35
N LEU A 86 8.63 -4.84 -15.10
CA LEU A 86 7.71 -5.84 -15.64
C LEU A 86 7.71 -5.84 -17.17
N ALA A 87 7.64 -4.66 -17.77
CA ALA A 87 7.69 -4.49 -19.22
C ALA A 87 9.04 -4.93 -19.80
N ALA A 88 10.15 -4.60 -19.14
CA ALA A 88 11.49 -4.98 -19.53
C ALA A 88 11.76 -6.49 -19.37
N GLY A 89 10.96 -7.22 -18.58
CA GLY A 89 11.15 -8.64 -18.31
C GLY A 89 12.34 -8.96 -17.41
N SER A 90 12.94 -7.96 -16.75
CA SER A 90 14.12 -8.12 -15.89
C SER A 90 14.20 -7.04 -14.80
N GLY A 91 14.92 -7.32 -13.71
CA GLY A 91 15.27 -6.36 -12.67
C GLY A 91 14.30 -6.29 -11.49
N LEU A 92 13.26 -7.13 -11.45
CA LEU A 92 12.43 -7.29 -10.24
C LEU A 92 13.15 -8.10 -9.17
N ALA A 93 12.80 -7.85 -7.92
CA ALA A 93 13.23 -8.64 -6.78
C ALA A 93 12.52 -10.00 -6.76
N ASP A 94 13.11 -10.99 -6.05
CA ASP A 94 12.50 -12.32 -5.88
C ASP A 94 11.15 -12.24 -5.16
N VAL A 95 11.07 -11.39 -4.14
CA VAL A 95 9.81 -11.00 -3.50
C VAL A 95 9.60 -9.51 -3.73
N THR A 96 8.48 -9.17 -4.37
CA THR A 96 8.16 -7.78 -4.75
C THR A 96 6.82 -7.38 -4.13
N ALA A 97 6.82 -6.32 -3.33
CA ALA A 97 5.60 -5.77 -2.75
C ALA A 97 4.77 -5.01 -3.80
N VAL A 98 3.45 -5.10 -3.69
CA VAL A 98 2.49 -4.35 -4.53
C VAL A 98 1.44 -3.73 -3.64
N GLU A 99 1.25 -2.42 -3.74
CA GLU A 99 0.20 -1.70 -3.03
C GLU A 99 -1.17 -1.95 -3.68
N GLU A 100 -2.24 -1.95 -2.89
CA GLU A 100 -3.61 -2.27 -3.32
C GLU A 100 -4.08 -1.44 -4.51
N GLY A 101 -3.75 -0.13 -4.55
CA GLY A 101 -4.14 0.76 -5.63
C GLY A 101 -3.52 0.44 -6.99
N HIS A 102 -2.39 -0.29 -6.99
CA HIS A 102 -1.67 -0.72 -8.18
C HIS A 102 -1.82 -2.21 -8.49
N LEU A 103 -2.57 -2.94 -7.64
CA LEU A 103 -2.72 -4.39 -7.79
C LEU A 103 -3.37 -4.77 -9.12
N SER A 104 -4.36 -4.03 -9.57
CA SER A 104 -5.04 -4.26 -10.86
C SER A 104 -4.11 -4.11 -12.07
N ASP A 105 -3.18 -3.14 -12.04
CA ASP A 105 -2.15 -2.97 -13.07
C ASP A 105 -1.21 -4.20 -13.15
N VAL A 106 -0.96 -4.82 -12.01
CA VAL A 106 -0.12 -6.01 -11.89
C VAL A 106 -0.89 -7.28 -12.28
N LEU A 107 -2.16 -7.39 -11.91
CA LEU A 107 -3.05 -8.49 -12.30
C LEU A 107 -3.25 -8.56 -13.81
N ASP A 108 -3.33 -7.42 -14.51
CA ASP A 108 -3.35 -7.35 -15.97
C ASP A 108 -2.09 -8.02 -16.60
N LYS A 109 -1.02 -8.11 -15.84
CA LYS A 109 0.25 -8.75 -16.19
C LYS A 109 0.54 -10.02 -15.38
N SER A 110 -0.51 -10.71 -14.91
CA SER A 110 -0.42 -11.90 -14.04
C SER A 110 0.50 -13.00 -14.57
N SER A 111 0.64 -13.12 -15.91
CA SER A 111 1.57 -14.05 -16.56
C SER A 111 3.04 -13.83 -16.18
N LYS A 112 3.40 -12.66 -15.66
CA LYS A 112 4.75 -12.31 -15.19
C LYS A 112 5.00 -12.67 -13.73
N PHE A 113 4.03 -13.23 -13.03
CA PHE A 113 4.13 -13.67 -11.65
C PHE A 113 3.90 -15.17 -11.53
N ASN A 114 4.43 -15.77 -10.48
CA ASN A 114 4.16 -17.16 -10.15
C ASN A 114 2.77 -17.32 -9.51
N ASP A 115 2.18 -18.48 -9.68
CA ASP A 115 0.96 -18.88 -8.97
C ASP A 115 1.34 -19.38 -7.58
N LEU A 116 1.07 -18.59 -6.56
CA LEU A 116 1.44 -18.91 -5.18
C LEU A 116 0.69 -20.13 -4.62
N THR A 117 -0.41 -20.54 -5.23
CA THR A 117 -1.09 -21.80 -4.86
C THR A 117 -0.32 -23.04 -5.33
N LYS A 118 0.60 -22.88 -6.30
CA LYS A 118 1.39 -23.99 -6.86
C LYS A 118 2.81 -24.05 -6.32
N ILE A 119 3.40 -22.88 -5.98
CA ILE A 119 4.79 -22.81 -5.54
C ILE A 119 4.95 -22.51 -4.06
N GLY A 120 3.89 -22.01 -3.40
CA GLY A 120 3.89 -21.69 -1.97
C GLY A 120 3.82 -22.93 -1.08
N PRO A 121 4.03 -22.75 0.25
CA PRO A 121 3.89 -23.84 1.22
C PRO A 121 2.49 -24.44 1.21
N ALA A 122 2.41 -25.77 1.33
CA ALA A 122 1.17 -26.53 1.22
C ALA A 122 0.14 -26.26 2.36
N ASP A 123 0.61 -25.72 3.48
CA ASP A 123 -0.20 -25.36 4.65
C ASP A 123 -0.78 -23.94 4.57
N VAL A 124 -0.48 -23.20 3.51
CA VAL A 124 -1.04 -21.86 3.28
C VAL A 124 -2.39 -21.97 2.59
N SER A 125 -3.45 -21.76 3.37
CA SER A 125 -4.83 -21.83 2.88
C SER A 125 -5.45 -20.42 2.69
N PRO A 126 -6.47 -20.28 1.81
CA PRO A 126 -7.14 -19.01 1.55
C PRO A 126 -7.77 -18.35 2.78
N ASP A 127 -8.27 -19.15 3.72
CA ASP A 127 -8.94 -18.70 4.95
C ASP A 127 -8.01 -18.08 5.99
N ARG A 128 -6.70 -18.07 5.74
CA ARG A 128 -5.74 -17.29 6.54
C ARG A 128 -6.04 -15.79 6.50
N TRP A 129 -6.53 -15.28 5.38
CA TRP A 129 -6.80 -13.85 5.16
C TRP A 129 -8.29 -13.54 5.20
N LEU A 130 -8.62 -12.29 5.40
CA LEU A 130 -9.95 -11.78 5.08
C LEU A 130 -10.27 -12.13 3.62
N ASN A 131 -11.45 -12.69 3.35
CA ASN A 131 -11.82 -13.20 2.03
C ASN A 131 -11.59 -12.18 0.91
N TRP A 132 -12.02 -10.94 1.12
CA TRP A 132 -11.84 -9.88 0.13
C TRP A 132 -10.37 -9.57 -0.15
N LYS A 133 -9.49 -9.70 0.87
CA LYS A 133 -8.05 -9.45 0.72
C LYS A 133 -7.39 -10.55 -0.10
N TYR A 134 -7.75 -11.81 0.14
CA TYR A 134 -7.26 -12.93 -0.64
C TYR A 134 -7.80 -12.92 -2.07
N ASP A 135 -9.11 -12.64 -2.23
CA ASP A 135 -9.77 -12.64 -3.54
C ASP A 135 -9.24 -11.52 -4.46
N ALA A 136 -8.86 -10.37 -3.89
CA ALA A 136 -8.27 -9.28 -4.67
C ALA A 136 -6.93 -9.65 -5.34
N ALA A 137 -6.20 -10.64 -4.82
CA ALA A 137 -4.93 -11.09 -5.41
C ALA A 137 -5.10 -12.14 -6.51
N LYS A 138 -6.33 -12.51 -6.86
CA LYS A 138 -6.63 -13.46 -7.95
C LYS A 138 -6.78 -12.75 -9.26
N ASP A 139 -6.16 -13.29 -10.28
CA ASP A 139 -6.47 -12.89 -11.66
C ASP A 139 -7.80 -13.52 -12.14
N LYS A 140 -8.22 -13.17 -13.36
CA LYS A 140 -9.47 -13.67 -13.98
C LYS A 140 -9.54 -15.20 -14.15
N ASP A 141 -8.39 -15.87 -14.15
CA ASP A 141 -8.28 -17.32 -14.28
C ASP A 141 -8.14 -18.02 -12.94
N GLY A 142 -8.23 -17.26 -11.83
CA GLY A 142 -8.14 -17.76 -10.45
C GLY A 142 -6.73 -17.96 -9.91
N LYS A 143 -5.70 -17.53 -10.65
CA LYS A 143 -4.30 -17.58 -10.24
C LYS A 143 -4.05 -16.56 -9.14
N VAL A 144 -3.48 -17.00 -8.02
CA VAL A 144 -3.12 -16.13 -6.89
C VAL A 144 -1.69 -15.63 -7.06
N ILE A 145 -1.53 -14.33 -7.28
CA ILE A 145 -0.21 -13.74 -7.55
C ILE A 145 0.44 -13.09 -6.31
N GLY A 146 -0.28 -12.96 -5.19
CA GLY A 146 0.24 -12.29 -4.01
C GLY A 146 -0.39 -12.76 -2.71
N TYR A 147 0.40 -12.78 -1.63
CA TYR A 147 -0.07 -12.94 -0.26
C TYR A 147 -0.29 -11.59 0.39
N GLY A 148 -1.48 -11.37 0.96
CA GLY A 148 -1.84 -10.13 1.63
C GLY A 148 -0.97 -9.82 2.84
N THR A 149 -0.40 -8.62 2.89
CA THR A 149 0.39 -8.13 4.03
C THR A 149 -0.52 -7.49 5.07
N ASP A 150 -0.88 -6.26 4.86
CA ASP A 150 -1.67 -5.41 5.74
C ASP A 150 -2.96 -4.94 5.06
N ILE A 151 -3.78 -4.27 5.84
CA ILE A 151 -4.94 -3.51 5.41
C ILE A 151 -4.89 -2.12 6.06
N GLY A 152 -5.60 -1.16 5.48
CA GLY A 152 -5.68 0.20 5.99
C GLY A 152 -7.08 0.58 6.50
N PRO A 153 -7.59 -0.03 7.59
CA PRO A 153 -8.87 0.36 8.16
C PRO A 153 -8.83 1.84 8.54
N LEU A 154 -9.88 2.59 8.18
CA LEU A 154 -9.92 4.03 8.31
C LEU A 154 -10.44 4.47 9.70
N ALA A 155 -9.70 5.39 10.32
CA ALA A 155 -10.03 6.10 11.54
C ALA A 155 -9.72 7.60 11.37
N MET A 156 -9.95 8.41 12.41
CA MET A 156 -9.53 9.81 12.41
C MET A 156 -8.49 10.05 13.49
N CYS A 157 -7.35 10.63 13.08
CA CYS A 157 -6.35 11.19 13.98
C CYS A 157 -6.54 12.70 14.12
N TYR A 158 -6.26 13.25 15.32
CA TYR A 158 -6.42 14.67 15.57
C TYR A 158 -5.46 15.19 16.63
N ARG A 159 -5.19 16.49 16.61
CA ARG A 159 -4.33 17.21 17.54
C ARG A 159 -5.16 17.70 18.74
N LYS A 160 -5.01 17.03 19.87
CA LYS A 160 -5.71 17.38 21.12
C LYS A 160 -5.43 18.81 21.58
N ASP A 161 -4.17 19.23 21.48
CA ASP A 161 -3.73 20.56 21.87
C ASP A 161 -4.34 21.66 20.97
N LEU A 162 -4.44 21.42 19.66
CA LEU A 162 -5.09 22.34 18.74
C LEU A 162 -6.61 22.39 18.95
N PHE A 163 -7.23 21.24 19.24
CA PHE A 163 -8.65 21.16 19.60
C PHE A 163 -8.93 21.94 20.88
N ALA A 164 -8.15 21.72 21.94
CA ALA A 164 -8.28 22.45 23.19
C ALA A 164 -8.13 23.96 23.00
N ALA A 165 -7.15 24.40 22.21
CA ALA A 165 -6.93 25.83 21.91
C ALA A 165 -8.10 26.47 21.16
N ALA A 166 -8.87 25.70 20.36
CA ALA A 166 -10.08 26.15 19.68
C ALA A 166 -11.37 25.92 20.48
N GLY A 167 -11.28 25.45 21.73
CA GLY A 167 -12.43 25.17 22.59
C GLY A 167 -13.25 23.93 22.16
N LEU A 168 -12.64 23.02 21.39
CA LEU A 168 -13.26 21.75 21.02
C LEU A 168 -12.97 20.67 22.07
N ALA A 169 -13.83 19.64 22.11
CA ALA A 169 -13.60 18.47 22.95
C ALA A 169 -12.28 17.77 22.52
N THR A 170 -11.59 17.17 23.50
CA THR A 170 -10.31 16.46 23.27
C THR A 170 -10.37 14.97 23.57
N ASP A 171 -11.43 14.51 24.21
CA ASP A 171 -11.65 13.10 24.51
C ASP A 171 -12.07 12.32 23.23
N PRO A 172 -11.48 11.14 22.95
CA PRO A 172 -11.78 10.36 21.74
C PRO A 172 -13.25 9.94 21.59
N ALA A 173 -14.01 9.81 22.68
CA ALA A 173 -15.45 9.52 22.59
C ALA A 173 -16.26 10.77 22.29
N ALA A 174 -15.89 11.90 22.92
CA ALA A 174 -16.57 13.18 22.75
C ALA A 174 -16.40 13.81 21.36
N VAL A 175 -15.32 13.50 20.65
CA VAL A 175 -15.09 14.01 19.28
C VAL A 175 -15.81 13.18 18.19
N LYS A 176 -16.31 11.98 18.49
CA LYS A 176 -16.97 11.11 17.49
C LYS A 176 -18.08 11.79 16.68
N PRO A 177 -18.94 12.64 17.25
CA PRO A 177 -19.97 13.34 16.49
C PRO A 177 -19.42 14.25 15.37
N LEU A 178 -18.23 14.84 15.56
CA LEU A 178 -17.57 15.67 14.54
C LEU A 178 -17.19 14.86 13.31
N PHE A 179 -16.94 13.56 13.49
CA PHE A 179 -16.46 12.61 12.48
C PHE A 179 -17.54 11.59 12.05
N ALA A 180 -18.81 11.84 12.32
CA ALA A 180 -19.88 10.90 12.00
C ALA A 180 -20.18 10.83 10.50
N THR A 181 -20.16 11.97 9.83
CA THR A 181 -20.37 12.11 8.38
C THR A 181 -19.38 13.09 7.78
N TRP A 182 -19.20 13.09 6.47
CA TRP A 182 -18.38 14.10 5.79
C TRP A 182 -18.95 15.50 5.95
N ASP A 183 -20.28 15.65 6.02
CA ASP A 183 -20.92 16.95 6.27
C ASP A 183 -20.62 17.47 7.67
N SER A 184 -20.70 16.63 8.70
CA SER A 184 -20.31 17.02 10.06
C SER A 184 -18.81 17.30 10.18
N TYR A 185 -17.97 16.56 9.47
CA TYR A 185 -16.52 16.75 9.44
C TYR A 185 -16.13 18.13 8.87
N PHE A 186 -16.66 18.49 7.70
CA PHE A 186 -16.38 19.79 7.09
C PHE A 186 -17.08 20.94 7.82
N ALA A 187 -18.26 20.73 8.38
CA ALA A 187 -18.90 21.76 9.23
C ALA A 187 -18.07 22.05 10.48
N ALA A 188 -17.52 21.01 11.13
CA ALA A 188 -16.58 21.17 12.25
C ALA A 188 -15.27 21.86 11.82
N GLY A 189 -14.81 21.60 10.60
CA GLY A 189 -13.64 22.24 10.00
C GLY A 189 -13.82 23.74 9.82
N ALA A 190 -14.93 24.17 9.25
CA ALA A 190 -15.26 25.57 9.08
C ALA A 190 -15.36 26.32 10.43
N ASP A 191 -16.00 25.69 11.44
CA ASP A 191 -16.06 26.23 12.81
C ASP A 191 -14.68 26.33 13.45
N TYR A 192 -13.84 25.28 13.29
CA TYR A 192 -12.47 25.26 13.78
C TYR A 192 -11.62 26.39 13.18
N VAL A 193 -11.66 26.58 11.86
CA VAL A 193 -10.90 27.66 11.17
C VAL A 193 -11.26 29.03 11.78
N GLY A 194 -12.55 29.27 12.00
CA GLY A 194 -13.02 30.51 12.64
C GLY A 194 -12.49 30.71 14.08
N LYS A 195 -12.41 29.64 14.87
CA LYS A 195 -12.00 29.66 16.28
C LYS A 195 -10.49 29.62 16.48
N SER A 196 -9.75 29.04 15.53
CA SER A 196 -8.31 28.81 15.62
C SER A 196 -7.45 29.98 15.10
N GLY A 197 -8.05 31.04 14.61
CA GLY A 197 -7.35 32.13 13.95
C GLY A 197 -6.84 31.75 12.56
N GLY A 198 -7.57 30.91 11.85
CA GLY A 198 -7.27 30.52 10.47
C GLY A 198 -6.32 29.33 10.32
N LYS A 199 -6.09 28.54 11.38
CA LYS A 199 -5.32 27.29 11.26
C LYS A 199 -6.13 26.26 10.49
N ALA A 200 -5.45 25.44 9.69
CA ALA A 200 -6.08 24.45 8.84
C ALA A 200 -6.70 23.28 9.65
N TRP A 201 -7.82 22.79 9.16
CA TRP A 201 -8.51 21.63 9.70
C TRP A 201 -7.86 20.33 9.26
N PHE A 202 -7.52 20.18 7.96
CA PHE A 202 -6.87 18.99 7.40
C PHE A 202 -5.62 19.36 6.60
N ASP A 203 -4.83 18.35 6.32
CA ASP A 203 -3.52 18.48 5.66
C ASP A 203 -3.59 18.83 4.17
N SER A 204 -4.43 18.10 3.41
CA SER A 204 -4.48 18.15 1.95
C SER A 204 -5.86 17.76 1.41
N ALA A 205 -6.32 18.49 0.40
CA ALA A 205 -7.54 18.16 -0.32
C ALA A 205 -7.49 16.76 -0.93
N ALA A 206 -6.37 16.39 -1.54
CA ALA A 206 -6.17 15.09 -2.16
C ALA A 206 -6.32 13.93 -1.17
N GLN A 207 -5.86 14.08 0.07
CA GLN A 207 -5.94 13.05 1.10
C GLN A 207 -7.40 12.80 1.54
N ASN A 208 -8.17 13.85 1.76
CA ASN A 208 -9.59 13.72 2.10
C ASN A 208 -10.41 13.18 0.92
N PHE A 209 -10.20 13.70 -0.28
CA PHE A 209 -10.85 13.22 -1.49
C PHE A 209 -10.60 11.73 -1.73
N ASN A 210 -9.35 11.28 -1.61
CA ASN A 210 -8.98 9.89 -1.76
C ASN A 210 -9.69 9.00 -0.73
N ALA A 211 -9.78 9.44 0.54
CA ALA A 211 -10.50 8.71 1.57
C ALA A 211 -12.00 8.59 1.27
N MET A 212 -12.62 9.67 0.75
CA MET A 212 -14.03 9.66 0.33
C MET A 212 -14.25 8.71 -0.86
N VAL A 213 -13.38 8.76 -1.86
CA VAL A 213 -13.47 7.89 -3.04
C VAL A 213 -13.29 6.42 -2.65
N ASN A 214 -12.36 6.09 -1.74
CA ASN A 214 -12.16 4.71 -1.27
C ASN A 214 -13.35 4.11 -0.48
N GLN A 215 -14.35 4.91 -0.11
CA GLN A 215 -15.59 4.41 0.50
C GLN A 215 -16.67 4.07 -0.54
N LEU A 216 -16.48 4.45 -1.80
CA LEU A 216 -17.43 4.19 -2.87
C LEU A 216 -17.30 2.74 -3.38
N PRO A 217 -18.37 2.12 -3.87
CA PRO A 217 -18.29 0.80 -4.48
C PRO A 217 -17.35 0.74 -5.71
N THR A 218 -17.31 1.84 -6.48
CA THR A 218 -16.39 2.06 -7.61
C THR A 218 -15.83 3.47 -7.53
N GLY A 219 -14.55 3.63 -7.90
CA GLY A 219 -13.87 4.93 -7.90
C GLY A 219 -13.88 5.60 -9.27
N TYR A 220 -12.70 5.70 -9.85
CA TYR A 220 -12.51 6.33 -11.15
C TYR A 220 -12.98 5.44 -12.30
N LEU A 221 -12.89 4.13 -12.14
CA LEU A 221 -13.32 3.13 -13.11
C LEU A 221 -14.56 2.36 -12.63
N GLY A 222 -15.42 1.97 -13.55
CA GLY A 222 -16.51 1.03 -13.33
C GLY A 222 -15.99 -0.42 -13.32
N THR A 223 -16.86 -1.37 -12.96
CA THR A 223 -16.52 -2.81 -12.96
C THR A 223 -16.29 -3.39 -14.37
N ASP A 224 -16.49 -2.59 -15.39
CA ASP A 224 -16.17 -2.87 -16.81
C ASP A 224 -14.85 -2.21 -17.25
N ASP A 225 -14.05 -1.73 -16.31
CA ASP A 225 -12.79 -1.01 -16.51
C ASP A 225 -12.87 0.29 -17.31
N LYS A 226 -14.08 0.83 -17.48
CA LYS A 226 -14.26 2.12 -18.16
C LYS A 226 -14.25 3.29 -17.18
N LEU A 227 -13.70 4.41 -17.65
CA LEU A 227 -13.69 5.66 -16.90
C LEU A 227 -15.11 6.15 -16.61
N THR A 228 -15.42 6.39 -15.31
CA THR A 228 -16.76 6.76 -14.86
C THR A 228 -16.84 8.17 -14.27
N LEU A 229 -15.79 9.00 -14.35
CA LEU A 229 -15.75 10.34 -13.75
C LEU A 229 -16.95 11.21 -14.13
N ASP A 230 -17.43 11.12 -15.36
CA ASP A 230 -18.58 11.89 -15.85
C ASP A 230 -19.94 11.35 -15.35
N SER A 231 -20.03 10.12 -14.89
CA SER A 231 -21.26 9.44 -14.45
C SER A 231 -21.28 9.06 -12.98
N ASN A 232 -20.14 8.95 -12.32
CA ASN A 232 -20.06 8.58 -10.91
C ASN A 232 -20.41 9.77 -10.00
N GLN A 233 -21.65 9.84 -9.55
CA GLN A 233 -22.12 10.93 -8.70
C GLN A 233 -21.39 10.98 -7.35
N GLY A 234 -21.01 9.84 -6.77
CA GLY A 234 -20.25 9.80 -5.50
C GLY A 234 -18.90 10.49 -5.60
N VAL A 235 -18.18 10.30 -6.73
CA VAL A 235 -16.90 10.99 -6.98
C VAL A 235 -17.11 12.49 -7.17
N LYS A 236 -18.16 12.91 -7.89
CA LYS A 236 -18.51 14.33 -8.06
C LYS A 236 -18.89 15.00 -6.74
N ASP A 237 -19.65 14.32 -5.90
CA ASP A 237 -20.05 14.83 -4.59
C ASP A 237 -18.85 14.97 -3.66
N ALA A 238 -17.91 14.00 -3.69
CA ALA A 238 -16.67 14.09 -2.94
C ALA A 238 -15.81 15.28 -3.43
N TRP A 239 -15.71 15.48 -4.75
CA TRP A 239 -15.01 16.62 -5.33
C TRP A 239 -15.60 17.96 -4.88
N ALA A 240 -16.93 18.10 -4.99
CA ALA A 240 -17.63 19.33 -4.58
C ALA A 240 -17.41 19.65 -3.11
N LYS A 241 -17.54 18.66 -2.21
CA LYS A 241 -17.36 18.86 -0.76
C LYS A 241 -15.92 19.27 -0.42
N VAL A 242 -14.93 18.59 -0.99
CA VAL A 242 -13.52 18.88 -0.70
C VAL A 242 -13.10 20.25 -1.26
N THR A 243 -13.53 20.59 -2.46
CA THR A 243 -13.18 21.91 -3.06
C THR A 243 -13.90 23.07 -2.36
N ASP A 244 -15.11 22.88 -1.85
CA ASP A 244 -15.81 23.84 -0.98
C ASP A 244 -15.05 24.05 0.34
N ALA A 245 -14.56 22.97 0.97
CA ALA A 245 -13.75 23.05 2.19
C ALA A 245 -12.42 23.79 1.95
N VAL A 246 -11.77 23.57 0.79
CA VAL A 246 -10.58 24.36 0.39
C VAL A 246 -10.91 25.85 0.28
N ALA A 247 -12.05 26.20 -0.34
CA ALA A 247 -12.49 27.60 -0.48
C ALA A 247 -12.77 28.25 0.88
N LYS A 248 -13.19 27.47 1.89
CA LYS A 248 -13.40 27.91 3.28
C LYS A 248 -12.11 27.99 4.12
N GLY A 249 -10.96 27.64 3.54
CA GLY A 249 -9.67 27.72 4.21
C GLY A 249 -9.38 26.53 5.14
N GLU A 250 -10.08 25.41 4.99
CA GLU A 250 -9.92 24.25 5.86
C GLU A 250 -8.65 23.44 5.55
N SER A 251 -8.07 23.55 4.36
CA SER A 251 -6.86 22.84 3.93
C SER A 251 -5.58 23.55 4.31
N ALA A 252 -4.58 22.81 4.81
CA ALA A 252 -3.21 23.29 4.94
C ALA A 252 -2.46 23.37 3.59
N LYS A 253 -3.06 22.88 2.50
CA LYS A 253 -2.53 22.92 1.13
C LYS A 253 -1.17 22.24 0.96
N LEU A 254 -0.95 21.18 1.72
CA LEU A 254 0.30 20.44 1.74
C LEU A 254 0.24 19.25 0.78
N THR A 255 1.25 19.14 -0.09
CA THR A 255 1.38 17.95 -0.94
C THR A 255 1.79 16.76 -0.09
N ALA A 256 0.96 15.72 -0.04
CA ALA A 256 1.23 14.53 0.77
C ALA A 256 2.61 13.92 0.46
N PHE A 257 3.31 13.51 1.52
CA PHE A 257 4.66 12.94 1.49
C PHE A 257 5.78 13.89 1.02
N SER A 258 5.51 15.20 0.85
CA SER A 258 6.55 16.21 0.68
C SER A 258 7.24 16.53 2.01
N ASN A 259 8.40 17.20 1.95
CA ASN A 259 9.11 17.66 3.14
C ASN A 259 8.28 18.66 3.97
N GLU A 260 7.49 19.50 3.30
CA GLU A 260 6.59 20.45 3.92
C GLU A 260 5.45 19.76 4.66
N TRP A 261 4.86 18.73 4.05
CA TRP A 261 3.83 17.90 4.69
C TRP A 261 4.39 17.15 5.89
N ASN A 262 5.57 16.54 5.76
CA ASN A 262 6.28 15.90 6.85
C ASN A 262 6.51 16.86 8.03
N SER A 263 7.00 18.06 7.74
CA SER A 263 7.21 19.10 8.75
C SER A 263 5.90 19.60 9.39
N GLY A 264 4.81 19.57 8.63
CA GLY A 264 3.47 19.98 9.07
C GLY A 264 2.96 19.21 10.28
N PHE A 265 3.26 17.92 10.40
CA PHE A 265 2.92 17.12 11.59
C PHE A 265 3.59 17.63 12.86
N LYS A 266 4.88 17.98 12.76
CA LYS A 266 5.65 18.51 13.90
C LYS A 266 5.18 19.90 14.29
N GLN A 267 4.91 20.74 13.34
CA GLN A 267 4.56 22.15 13.55
C GLN A 267 3.10 22.38 13.90
N GLY A 268 2.23 21.34 13.76
CA GLY A 268 0.79 21.49 13.96
C GLY A 268 0.15 22.37 12.90
N ALA A 269 0.53 22.16 11.64
CA ALA A 269 -0.01 22.91 10.50
C ALA A 269 -1.50 22.61 10.24
N PHE A 270 -1.99 21.47 10.72
CA PHE A 270 -3.37 21.02 10.59
C PHE A 270 -3.83 20.29 11.85
N ALA A 271 -5.13 20.28 12.08
CA ALA A 271 -5.74 19.75 13.30
C ALA A 271 -6.19 18.30 13.20
N THR A 272 -6.55 17.82 12.01
CA THR A 272 -7.05 16.46 11.75
C THR A 272 -6.31 15.78 10.61
N LYS A 273 -6.32 14.45 10.63
CA LYS A 273 -5.76 13.61 9.59
C LYS A 273 -6.64 12.39 9.37
N VAL A 274 -7.01 12.12 8.11
CA VAL A 274 -7.51 10.81 7.72
C VAL A 274 -6.45 9.77 8.07
N CYS A 275 -6.83 8.77 8.85
CA CYS A 275 -5.88 7.93 9.56
C CYS A 275 -6.14 6.44 9.30
N PRO A 276 -5.76 5.91 8.13
CA PRO A 276 -5.60 4.47 8.01
C PRO A 276 -4.55 3.97 9.02
N ALA A 277 -4.62 2.72 9.44
CA ALA A 277 -3.81 2.22 10.55
C ALA A 277 -2.30 2.50 10.41
N TRP A 278 -1.76 2.34 9.20
CA TRP A 278 -0.34 2.62 8.90
C TRP A 278 0.05 4.10 9.08
N MET A 279 -0.92 5.01 9.06
CA MET A 279 -0.66 6.45 9.30
C MET A 279 -0.19 6.73 10.73
N LEU A 280 -0.47 5.85 11.70
CA LEU A 280 0.06 6.01 13.06
C LEU A 280 1.60 6.01 13.08
N GLY A 281 2.22 5.12 12.31
CA GLY A 281 3.68 5.07 12.14
C GLY A 281 4.22 6.35 11.52
N VAL A 282 3.58 6.83 10.45
CA VAL A 282 3.94 8.08 9.77
C VAL A 282 3.83 9.29 10.72
N ILE A 283 2.73 9.40 11.48
CA ILE A 283 2.54 10.50 12.45
C ILE A 283 3.66 10.48 13.51
N LYS A 284 3.97 9.31 14.08
CA LYS A 284 5.04 9.19 15.07
C LYS A 284 6.40 9.65 14.53
N GLU A 285 6.72 9.20 13.33
CA GLU A 285 7.99 9.52 12.69
C GLU A 285 8.10 11.01 12.35
N GLN A 286 7.08 11.58 11.70
CA GLN A 286 7.14 12.95 11.20
C GLN A 286 6.87 14.00 12.28
N ALA A 287 5.98 13.73 13.23
CA ALA A 287 5.71 14.66 14.32
C ALA A 287 6.82 14.62 15.40
N GLY A 288 7.54 13.52 15.53
CA GLY A 288 8.65 13.36 16.44
C GLY A 288 8.24 13.23 17.93
N PRO A 289 9.19 12.92 18.82
CA PRO A 289 8.91 12.59 20.23
C PRO A 289 8.30 13.75 21.03
N ASP A 290 8.59 15.00 20.70
CA ASP A 290 8.08 16.19 21.40
C ASP A 290 6.56 16.38 21.23
N ASN A 291 5.93 15.66 20.29
CA ASN A 291 4.51 15.67 20.05
C ASN A 291 3.79 14.42 20.58
N ALA A 292 4.48 13.55 21.33
CA ALA A 292 3.85 12.45 22.01
C ALA A 292 2.75 12.94 22.97
N GLY A 293 1.58 12.29 22.93
CA GLY A 293 0.40 12.67 23.71
C GLY A 293 -0.41 13.87 23.17
N LYS A 294 0.12 14.63 22.19
CA LYS A 294 -0.65 15.70 21.50
C LYS A 294 -1.55 15.15 20.39
N TRP A 295 -1.21 14.01 19.82
CA TRP A 295 -2.05 13.31 18.85
C TRP A 295 -2.96 12.32 19.56
N ALA A 296 -4.16 12.17 19.06
CA ALA A 296 -5.12 11.14 19.45
C ALA A 296 -5.71 10.48 18.21
N VAL A 297 -6.27 9.29 18.40
CA VAL A 297 -6.99 8.53 17.38
C VAL A 297 -8.34 8.11 17.94
N THR A 298 -9.38 8.13 17.10
CA THR A 298 -10.73 7.68 17.46
C THR A 298 -11.27 6.72 16.43
N ALA A 299 -12.00 5.69 16.88
CA ALA A 299 -12.71 4.70 16.03
C ALA A 299 -13.96 5.31 15.35
N ALA A 300 -13.92 6.59 15.00
CA ALA A 300 -14.90 7.25 14.18
C ALA A 300 -14.27 7.61 12.83
N PHE A 301 -15.04 7.40 11.77
CA PHE A 301 -14.63 7.80 10.43
C PHE A 301 -15.89 8.24 9.67
N PRO A 302 -15.87 9.40 8.96
CA PRO A 302 -17.02 9.89 8.23
C PRO A 302 -17.57 8.84 7.27
N GLY A 303 -18.89 8.59 7.33
CA GLY A 303 -19.51 7.53 6.53
C GLY A 303 -19.35 6.10 7.05
N GLY A 304 -18.72 5.90 8.23
CA GLY A 304 -18.74 4.63 8.97
C GLY A 304 -17.47 3.80 8.92
N GLY A 305 -16.68 3.87 7.88
CA GLY A 305 -15.44 3.08 7.73
C GLY A 305 -14.98 3.01 6.29
N GLY A 306 -13.97 2.22 6.03
CA GLY A 306 -13.38 2.00 4.71
C GLY A 306 -11.99 1.40 4.83
N ASN A 307 -11.41 1.03 3.68
CA ASN A 307 -10.04 0.59 3.59
C ASN A 307 -9.26 1.55 2.69
N TRP A 308 -8.09 1.94 3.11
CA TRP A 308 -7.16 2.68 2.27
C TRP A 308 -5.75 2.09 2.38
N GLY A 309 -5.31 1.51 1.27
CA GLY A 309 -4.02 0.86 1.16
C GLY A 309 -4.01 -0.55 1.74
N GLY A 310 -2.83 -0.98 2.07
CA GLY A 310 -2.47 -2.36 2.28
C GLY A 310 -1.75 -2.91 1.07
N SER A 311 -1.02 -4.00 1.25
CA SER A 311 -0.12 -4.49 0.21
C SER A 311 -0.16 -6.01 0.08
N TYR A 312 0.58 -6.49 -0.91
CA TYR A 312 0.75 -7.91 -1.21
C TYR A 312 2.23 -8.20 -1.48
N LEU A 313 2.70 -9.35 -1.07
CA LEU A 313 4.01 -9.88 -1.49
C LEU A 313 3.80 -10.83 -2.66
N THR A 314 4.40 -10.50 -3.79
CA THR A 314 4.32 -11.27 -5.03
C THR A 314 5.67 -11.90 -5.36
N VAL A 315 5.67 -12.98 -6.16
CA VAL A 315 6.89 -13.64 -6.63
C VAL A 315 6.91 -13.58 -8.16
N PRO A 316 7.70 -12.67 -8.76
CA PRO A 316 7.83 -12.58 -10.21
C PRO A 316 8.42 -13.85 -10.82
N THR A 317 8.03 -14.19 -12.07
CA THR A 317 8.63 -15.31 -12.81
C THR A 317 10.12 -15.12 -13.13
N GLN A 318 10.65 -13.92 -12.90
CA GLN A 318 12.07 -13.59 -13.01
C GLN A 318 12.90 -14.18 -11.86
N SER A 319 12.29 -14.53 -10.73
CA SER A 319 13.00 -15.14 -9.60
C SER A 319 13.64 -16.47 -10.00
N LYS A 320 14.88 -16.65 -9.59
CA LYS A 320 15.61 -17.92 -9.75
C LYS A 320 15.31 -18.91 -8.63
N HIS A 321 14.74 -18.43 -7.53
CA HIS A 321 14.40 -19.19 -6.32
C HIS A 321 12.93 -19.01 -5.96
N PRO A 322 11.98 -19.35 -6.88
CA PRO A 322 10.56 -19.01 -6.70
C PRO A 322 9.92 -19.69 -5.50
N LYS A 323 10.36 -20.90 -5.12
CA LYS A 323 9.83 -21.61 -3.96
C LYS A 323 10.28 -20.96 -2.65
N GLU A 324 11.56 -20.70 -2.50
CA GLU A 324 12.13 -20.04 -1.33
C GLU A 324 11.60 -18.60 -1.18
N ALA A 325 11.38 -17.90 -2.29
CA ALA A 325 10.73 -16.60 -2.31
C ALA A 325 9.25 -16.67 -1.85
N ALA A 326 8.52 -17.69 -2.27
CA ALA A 326 7.14 -17.91 -1.83
C ALA A 326 7.06 -18.33 -0.35
N GLU A 327 8.00 -19.12 0.15
CA GLU A 327 8.14 -19.45 1.57
C GLU A 327 8.41 -18.20 2.42
N LEU A 328 9.34 -17.35 1.99
CA LEU A 328 9.61 -16.06 2.64
C LEU A 328 8.36 -15.17 2.65
N ALA A 329 7.67 -15.04 1.52
CA ALA A 329 6.45 -14.24 1.41
C ALA A 329 5.34 -14.79 2.32
N ALA A 330 5.15 -16.11 2.37
CA ALA A 330 4.18 -16.77 3.23
C ALA A 330 4.49 -16.58 4.72
N TRP A 331 5.77 -16.66 5.11
CA TRP A 331 6.22 -16.44 6.48
C TRP A 331 6.05 -14.98 6.91
N LEU A 332 6.51 -14.01 6.08
CA LEU A 332 6.35 -12.58 6.37
C LEU A 332 4.89 -12.15 6.49
N THR A 333 3.98 -12.87 5.85
CA THR A 333 2.54 -12.61 5.91
C THR A 333 1.79 -13.52 6.88
N ALA A 334 2.47 -14.31 7.70
CA ALA A 334 1.82 -15.13 8.72
C ALA A 334 1.29 -14.27 9.91
N PRO A 335 0.31 -14.77 10.68
CA PRO A 335 -0.36 -13.97 11.71
C PRO A 335 0.58 -13.30 12.71
N GLU A 336 1.54 -14.05 13.25
CA GLU A 336 2.52 -13.55 14.22
C GLU A 336 3.40 -12.44 13.62
N GLN A 337 3.87 -12.63 12.38
CA GLN A 337 4.71 -11.67 11.69
C GLN A 337 3.95 -10.38 11.36
N GLN A 338 2.68 -10.49 10.97
CA GLN A 338 1.85 -9.31 10.76
C GLN A 338 1.58 -8.53 12.06
N ILE A 339 1.42 -9.21 13.20
CA ILE A 339 1.31 -8.55 14.51
C ILE A 339 2.61 -7.81 14.86
N LYS A 340 3.78 -8.45 14.67
CA LYS A 340 5.08 -7.83 14.88
C LYS A 340 5.29 -6.61 13.96
N ALA A 341 4.89 -6.70 12.70
CA ALA A 341 4.95 -5.60 11.74
C ALA A 341 4.06 -4.42 12.18
N PHE A 342 2.85 -4.69 12.64
CA PHE A 342 1.96 -3.67 13.20
C PHE A 342 2.58 -2.99 14.43
N GLN A 343 3.15 -3.74 15.35
CA GLN A 343 3.83 -3.20 16.54
C GLN A 343 5.01 -2.30 16.14
N ALA A 344 5.74 -2.68 15.09
CA ALA A 344 6.90 -1.94 14.62
C ALA A 344 6.53 -0.64 13.88
N LYS A 345 5.55 -0.68 12.96
CA LYS A 345 5.30 0.41 12.00
C LYS A 345 3.82 0.77 11.77
N GLY A 346 2.88 0.08 12.40
CA GLY A 346 1.45 0.36 12.28
C GLY A 346 0.77 -0.28 11.06
N THR A 347 1.42 -1.19 10.36
CA THR A 347 0.86 -1.96 9.23
C THR A 347 -0.14 -3.00 9.74
N PHE A 348 -1.45 -2.70 9.68
CA PHE A 348 -2.49 -3.47 10.38
C PHE A 348 -2.77 -4.81 9.70
N PRO A 349 -2.81 -5.93 10.46
CA PRO A 349 -2.93 -7.27 9.91
C PRO A 349 -4.14 -7.50 9.00
N SER A 350 -3.96 -8.29 7.95
CA SER A 350 -5.01 -8.80 7.07
C SER A 350 -5.39 -10.27 7.37
N GLN A 351 -4.65 -10.92 8.27
CA GLN A 351 -4.84 -12.31 8.67
C GLN A 351 -5.96 -12.45 9.70
N VAL A 352 -6.90 -13.36 9.46
CA VAL A 352 -8.05 -13.59 10.35
C VAL A 352 -7.61 -13.92 11.78
N LYS A 353 -6.66 -14.85 11.94
CA LYS A 353 -6.15 -15.21 13.26
C LYS A 353 -5.43 -14.06 13.96
N ALA A 354 -4.75 -13.19 13.23
CA ALA A 354 -4.12 -12.01 13.81
C ALA A 354 -5.16 -11.01 14.33
N LEU A 355 -6.28 -10.84 13.62
CA LEU A 355 -7.35 -9.92 14.04
C LEU A 355 -8.08 -10.36 15.32
N GLU A 356 -7.96 -11.63 15.69
CA GLU A 356 -8.57 -12.20 16.90
C GLU A 356 -7.53 -12.40 18.03
N ASP A 357 -6.25 -12.19 17.74
CA ASP A 357 -5.16 -12.46 18.67
C ASP A 357 -5.13 -11.44 19.82
N PRO A 358 -5.10 -11.87 21.09
CA PRO A 358 -4.99 -10.99 22.24
C PRO A 358 -3.75 -10.07 22.20
N ALA A 359 -2.64 -10.48 21.56
CA ALA A 359 -1.45 -9.67 21.41
C ALA A 359 -1.70 -8.47 20.47
N LEU A 360 -2.54 -8.61 19.44
CA LEU A 360 -3.00 -7.49 18.63
C LEU A 360 -4.02 -6.64 19.38
N LEU A 361 -5.10 -7.27 19.88
CA LEU A 361 -6.22 -6.57 20.51
C LEU A 361 -5.80 -5.78 21.75
N GLY A 362 -4.85 -6.30 22.52
CA GLY A 362 -4.27 -5.64 23.68
C GLY A 362 -3.28 -4.53 23.35
N GLN A 363 -2.92 -4.33 22.09
CA GLN A 363 -1.92 -3.35 21.68
C GLN A 363 -2.37 -1.92 22.00
N THR A 364 -1.59 -1.22 22.80
CA THR A 364 -1.76 0.22 23.08
C THR A 364 -0.62 1.03 22.47
N ASP A 365 -0.87 2.32 22.23
CA ASP A 365 0.15 3.22 21.71
C ASP A 365 0.30 4.46 22.63
N ALA A 366 1.43 4.54 23.33
CA ALA A 366 1.72 5.63 24.26
C ALA A 366 1.81 7.00 23.55
N TYR A 367 2.22 7.01 22.29
CA TYR A 367 2.29 8.25 21.50
C TYR A 367 0.91 8.89 21.31
N PHE A 368 -0.13 8.06 21.21
CA PHE A 368 -1.53 8.48 21.10
C PHE A 368 -2.28 8.41 22.44
N GLY A 369 -1.58 8.67 23.55
CA GLY A 369 -2.18 8.72 24.89
C GLY A 369 -2.64 7.36 25.42
N ASN A 370 -1.92 6.30 25.13
CA ASN A 370 -2.24 4.91 25.44
C ASN A 370 -3.55 4.42 24.82
N ALA A 371 -3.91 4.95 23.64
CA ALA A 371 -5.06 4.46 22.87
C ALA A 371 -4.89 2.96 22.60
N LYS A 372 -5.98 2.20 22.74
CA LYS A 372 -6.05 0.77 22.40
C LYS A 372 -6.15 0.60 20.87
N VAL A 373 -5.04 0.84 20.19
CA VAL A 373 -4.99 0.91 18.73
C VAL A 373 -5.30 -0.43 18.07
N GLY A 374 -4.93 -1.56 18.69
CA GLY A 374 -5.26 -2.89 18.20
C GLY A 374 -6.77 -3.12 18.15
N GLU A 375 -7.47 -2.91 19.28
CA GLU A 375 -8.94 -3.03 19.38
C GLU A 375 -9.64 -2.04 18.44
N LEU A 376 -9.18 -0.78 18.40
CA LEU A 376 -9.73 0.28 17.57
C LEU A 376 -9.73 -0.09 16.08
N PHE A 377 -8.58 -0.50 15.55
CA PHE A 377 -8.48 -0.83 14.13
C PHE A 377 -9.10 -2.20 13.80
N ALA A 378 -9.15 -3.15 14.74
CA ALA A 378 -9.92 -4.38 14.56
C ALA A 378 -11.42 -4.10 14.43
N GLU A 379 -11.96 -3.14 15.21
CA GLU A 379 -13.34 -2.66 15.07
C GLU A 379 -13.56 -2.01 13.69
N GLN A 380 -12.63 -1.17 13.24
CA GLN A 380 -12.74 -0.51 11.93
C GLN A 380 -12.60 -1.49 10.77
N ALA A 381 -11.74 -2.50 10.89
CA ALA A 381 -11.59 -3.56 9.88
C ALA A 381 -12.89 -4.34 9.64
N LYS A 382 -13.69 -4.58 10.69
CA LYS A 382 -15.01 -5.24 10.60
C LYS A 382 -16.04 -4.41 9.81
N LYS A 383 -15.84 -3.09 9.69
CA LYS A 383 -16.71 -2.18 8.93
C LYS A 383 -16.38 -2.18 7.44
N VAL A 384 -15.29 -2.78 7.03
CA VAL A 384 -14.93 -2.96 5.61
C VAL A 384 -15.71 -4.18 5.07
N ALA A 385 -16.98 -3.97 4.78
CA ALA A 385 -17.84 -5.05 4.29
C ALA A 385 -17.52 -5.45 2.85
N LYS A 386 -17.19 -4.48 2.02
CA LYS A 386 -16.78 -4.67 0.62
C LYS A 386 -15.80 -3.55 0.25
N PRO A 387 -14.56 -3.89 -0.13
CA PRO A 387 -13.61 -2.90 -0.60
C PRO A 387 -14.07 -2.30 -1.93
N GLN A 388 -13.59 -1.11 -2.23
CA GLN A 388 -13.81 -0.47 -3.51
C GLN A 388 -13.27 -1.35 -4.65
N TYR A 389 -14.04 -1.45 -5.75
CA TYR A 389 -13.49 -1.97 -6.99
C TYR A 389 -12.44 -1.00 -7.55
N LYS A 390 -11.27 -1.51 -7.89
CA LYS A 390 -10.17 -0.78 -8.54
C LYS A 390 -9.79 -1.48 -9.83
N GLY A 391 -9.99 -0.80 -10.95
CA GLY A 391 -9.58 -1.27 -12.27
C GLY A 391 -8.14 -0.90 -12.62
N PRO A 392 -7.61 -1.42 -13.75
CA PRO A 392 -6.28 -1.04 -14.24
C PRO A 392 -6.17 0.47 -14.47
N GLY A 393 -5.17 1.10 -13.84
CA GLY A 393 -4.96 2.54 -13.90
C GLY A 393 -5.58 3.35 -12.75
N ASP A 394 -6.40 2.78 -11.86
CA ASP A 394 -7.00 3.53 -10.74
C ASP A 394 -5.94 4.21 -9.86
N GLY A 395 -4.87 3.50 -9.49
CA GLY A 395 -3.75 4.08 -8.73
C GLY A 395 -3.05 5.22 -9.47
N GLN A 396 -2.84 5.04 -10.77
CA GLN A 396 -2.22 6.08 -11.62
C GLN A 396 -3.14 7.30 -11.77
N ILE A 397 -4.46 7.11 -11.88
CA ILE A 397 -5.43 8.22 -11.92
C ILE A 397 -5.38 8.98 -10.59
N GLN A 398 -5.35 8.27 -9.46
CA GLN A 398 -5.24 8.91 -8.15
C GLN A 398 -3.98 9.77 -8.03
N GLU A 399 -2.82 9.21 -8.41
CA GLU A 399 -1.52 9.86 -8.24
C GLU A 399 -1.25 10.95 -9.27
N ASN A 400 -1.54 10.68 -10.55
CA ASN A 400 -1.12 11.51 -11.68
C ASN A 400 -2.24 12.38 -12.28
N ALA A 401 -3.49 12.21 -11.86
CA ALA A 401 -4.60 13.03 -12.32
C ALA A 401 -5.34 13.73 -11.16
N SER A 402 -5.88 12.97 -10.21
CA SER A 402 -6.71 13.49 -9.13
C SER A 402 -5.93 14.34 -8.14
N SER A 403 -4.79 13.86 -7.63
CA SER A 403 -3.98 14.60 -6.66
C SER A 403 -3.41 15.92 -7.23
N PRO A 404 -2.85 15.97 -8.47
CA PRO A 404 -2.42 17.22 -9.07
C PRO A 404 -3.55 18.21 -9.36
N ALA A 405 -4.75 17.71 -9.72
CA ALA A 405 -5.90 18.58 -9.96
C ALA A 405 -6.38 19.25 -8.67
N LEU A 406 -6.45 18.51 -7.55
CA LEU A 406 -6.80 19.07 -6.25
C LEU A 406 -5.73 20.02 -5.72
N GLN A 407 -4.46 19.71 -5.93
CA GLN A 407 -3.38 20.63 -5.61
C GLN A 407 -3.51 21.95 -6.40
N ALA A 408 -3.94 21.89 -7.66
CA ALA A 408 -4.20 23.10 -8.45
C ALA A 408 -5.36 23.93 -7.86
N VAL A 409 -6.42 23.30 -7.30
CA VAL A 409 -7.48 24.00 -6.55
C VAL A 409 -6.90 24.68 -5.31
N GLU A 410 -6.07 24.00 -4.54
CA GLU A 410 -5.40 24.57 -3.36
C GLU A 410 -4.49 25.76 -3.71
N GLN A 411 -3.98 25.80 -4.94
CA GLN A 411 -3.19 26.89 -5.51
C GLN A 411 -4.04 28.00 -6.17
N GLY A 412 -5.37 27.89 -6.13
CA GLY A 412 -6.28 28.93 -6.59
C GLY A 412 -6.93 28.69 -7.97
N LYS A 413 -6.70 27.54 -8.62
CA LYS A 413 -7.47 27.17 -9.83
C LYS A 413 -8.92 26.95 -9.47
N SER A 414 -9.84 27.30 -10.37
CA SER A 414 -11.27 27.01 -10.17
C SER A 414 -11.52 25.50 -10.05
N ALA A 415 -12.48 25.09 -9.21
CA ALA A 415 -12.86 23.68 -9.05
C ALA A 415 -13.32 23.05 -10.39
N ALA A 416 -13.96 23.83 -11.27
CA ALA A 416 -14.43 23.38 -12.56
C ALA A 416 -13.26 23.11 -13.54
N ASP A 417 -12.30 24.04 -13.64
CA ASP A 417 -11.13 23.87 -14.52
C ASP A 417 -10.22 22.75 -14.04
N ALA A 418 -10.09 22.59 -12.72
CA ALA A 418 -9.32 21.50 -12.13
C ALA A 418 -10.01 20.14 -12.32
N TRP A 419 -11.34 20.08 -12.27
CA TRP A 419 -12.09 18.87 -12.63
C TRP A 419 -11.85 18.47 -14.09
N GLN A 420 -11.90 19.43 -15.02
CA GLN A 420 -11.59 19.15 -16.42
C GLN A 420 -10.15 18.63 -16.59
N GLN A 421 -9.19 19.21 -15.85
CA GLN A 421 -7.80 18.74 -15.82
C GLN A 421 -7.72 17.28 -15.35
N LEU A 422 -8.46 16.89 -14.28
CA LEU A 422 -8.56 15.52 -13.80
C LEU A 422 -9.09 14.59 -14.91
N VAL A 423 -10.22 14.95 -15.52
CA VAL A 423 -10.86 14.14 -16.58
C VAL A 423 -9.93 13.94 -17.76
N ASP A 424 -9.26 15.00 -18.23
CA ASP A 424 -8.35 14.94 -19.38
C ASP A 424 -7.09 14.11 -19.08
N ALA A 425 -6.57 14.18 -17.87
CA ALA A 425 -5.44 13.36 -17.44
C ALA A 425 -5.84 11.88 -17.29
N ALA A 426 -6.99 11.60 -16.67
CA ALA A 426 -7.52 10.25 -16.53
C ALA A 426 -7.76 9.56 -17.88
N LYS A 427 -8.33 10.29 -18.86
CA LYS A 427 -8.51 9.78 -20.24
C LYS A 427 -7.20 9.40 -20.94
N LYS A 428 -6.07 9.99 -20.55
CA LYS A 428 -4.75 9.62 -21.11
C LYS A 428 -4.19 8.37 -20.47
N ILE A 429 -4.50 8.14 -19.19
CA ILE A 429 -4.06 6.97 -18.44
C ILE A 429 -4.81 5.71 -18.87
N THR A 430 -6.10 5.84 -19.19
CA THR A 430 -7.00 4.72 -19.54
C THR A 430 -7.05 4.40 -21.05
N ARG A 431 -6.21 5.02 -21.86
CA ARG A 431 -6.03 4.71 -23.30
C ARG A 431 -4.97 3.62 -23.51
#